data_ce7032b9788415772dee04bd910efa91
#
_entry.id   ce7032b9788415772dee04bd910efa91
#
_cell.length_a   1.000
_cell.length_b   1.000
_cell.length_c   1.000
_cell.angle_alpha   90.00
_cell.angle_beta   90.00
_cell.angle_gamma   90.00
#
_symmetry.space_group_name_H-M   'P 1'
#
loop_
_entity.id
_entity.type
_entity.pdbx_description
1 polymer ?
#
loop_
_entity_poly.entity_id
_entity_poly.type
_entity_poly.pdbx_seq_one_letter_code
_entity_poly.pdbx_strand_id
1 'polypeptide(L)'
;MTRSITGSLPLTCLAVALALVAPPGLAADPEARAEADPPAEDPGAMAMPAADAAQDSSDPTPPPMAMQMGSMQGGQAPPDARDPDAWADGYEYTGMPGFEQTDQIVFGTVLVDELELASGDEGDGLGWSWQAAYGGDQSKLWLRSQGLKVEGQRVDPASDLEVLHWRATGAFWGRMLGIRQDFGPDGHTWVAAGIQGLAPYWFELQATAYLAEDGRVAGRLKAAYDLRFTNRLILTPELEANAYSRADPARGLGSGLGNVELGLRLRYEVRRKVAPYVGIVWERAFGGTADQARARGDAVTERRVVAGLRVWW
;
A
#
# COMPACT_ATOMS: atom_id res chain seq x y z
N MET A 1 28.39 -17.78 41.43
CA MET A 1 28.19 -18.97 40.56
C MET A 1 27.37 -18.53 39.39
N THR A 2 28.07 -18.21 38.32
CA THR A 2 27.54 -17.64 37.07
C THR A 2 27.16 -18.78 36.14
N ARG A 3 25.88 -18.96 35.84
CA ARG A 3 25.46 -19.89 34.76
C ARG A 3 25.08 -19.07 33.54
N SER A 4 25.95 -19.10 32.58
CA SER A 4 25.69 -18.69 31.21
C SER A 4 24.82 -19.76 30.54
N ILE A 5 23.63 -19.38 30.09
CA ILE A 5 22.78 -20.23 29.23
C ILE A 5 22.72 -19.53 27.87
N THR A 6 23.62 -19.93 26.98
CA THR A 6 23.52 -19.67 25.55
C THR A 6 22.48 -20.63 24.96
N GLY A 7 21.23 -20.17 24.85
CA GLY A 7 20.18 -20.84 24.12
C GLY A 7 20.11 -20.32 22.71
N SER A 8 20.68 -21.06 21.75
CA SER A 8 20.50 -20.80 20.32
C SER A 8 19.05 -21.08 19.94
N LEU A 9 18.32 -20.05 19.50
CA LEU A 9 17.01 -20.19 18.87
C LEU A 9 17.15 -21.01 17.55
N PRO A 10 16.31 -22.02 17.34
CA PRO A 10 16.35 -22.76 16.08
C PRO A 10 15.76 -21.91 14.95
N LEU A 11 16.57 -21.72 13.93
CA LEU A 11 16.28 -21.03 12.67
C LEU A 11 15.15 -21.67 11.83
N THR A 12 14.43 -22.63 12.41
CA THR A 12 13.44 -23.47 11.71
C THR A 12 12.04 -22.85 11.58
N CYS A 13 11.70 -21.80 12.32
CA CYS A 13 10.37 -21.17 12.22
C CYS A 13 10.22 -20.17 11.06
N LEU A 14 11.30 -19.72 10.44
CA LEU A 14 11.24 -18.76 9.34
C LEU A 14 10.96 -19.39 7.96
N ALA A 15 11.08 -20.72 7.83
CA ALA A 15 10.95 -21.41 6.55
C ALA A 15 9.51 -21.80 6.18
N VAL A 16 8.55 -21.75 7.10
CA VAL A 16 7.17 -22.26 6.86
C VAL A 16 6.24 -21.21 6.24
N ALA A 17 6.50 -19.93 6.42
CA ALA A 17 5.65 -18.87 5.87
C ALA A 17 5.90 -18.57 4.37
N LEU A 18 7.03 -19.02 3.79
CA LEU A 18 7.42 -18.70 2.42
C LEU A 18 6.95 -19.71 1.37
N ALA A 19 6.36 -20.84 1.78
CA ALA A 19 6.02 -21.94 0.89
C ALA A 19 4.57 -21.94 0.36
N LEU A 20 3.73 -21.00 0.75
CA LEU A 20 2.28 -21.10 0.50
C LEU A 20 1.73 -20.21 -0.61
N VAL A 21 2.51 -19.37 -1.29
CA VAL A 21 2.03 -18.56 -2.42
C VAL A 21 3.07 -18.51 -3.55
N ALA A 22 3.23 -19.61 -4.24
CA ALA A 22 3.79 -19.59 -5.59
C ALA A 22 2.63 -19.63 -6.59
N PRO A 23 2.45 -18.63 -7.46
CA PRO A 23 1.49 -18.73 -8.54
C PRO A 23 1.96 -19.82 -9.53
N PRO A 24 1.05 -20.66 -10.06
CA PRO A 24 1.41 -21.58 -11.13
C PRO A 24 1.62 -20.80 -12.42
N GLY A 25 2.83 -20.85 -12.96
CA GLY A 25 3.10 -20.48 -14.34
C GLY A 25 3.95 -19.25 -14.57
N LEU A 26 5.25 -19.36 -14.39
CA LEU A 26 6.25 -18.65 -15.19
C LEU A 26 7.21 -19.70 -15.74
N ALA A 27 6.83 -20.28 -16.87
CA ALA A 27 7.76 -20.97 -17.72
C ALA A 27 8.77 -19.95 -18.24
N ALA A 28 10.05 -20.21 -17.99
CA ALA A 28 11.13 -19.44 -18.55
C ALA A 28 11.12 -19.61 -20.08
N ASP A 29 11.05 -18.49 -20.79
CA ASP A 29 11.26 -18.43 -22.23
C ASP A 29 12.77 -18.33 -22.48
N PRO A 30 13.41 -19.33 -23.12
CA PRO A 30 14.81 -19.24 -23.48
C PRO A 30 14.93 -18.87 -24.96
N GLU A 31 14.89 -17.57 -25.29
CA GLU A 31 15.45 -17.07 -26.55
C GLU A 31 15.30 -15.55 -26.65
N ALA A 32 16.14 -14.82 -25.92
CA ALA A 32 16.44 -13.44 -26.28
C ALA A 32 17.56 -13.45 -27.34
N ARG A 33 17.14 -13.50 -28.60
CA ARG A 33 18.00 -13.29 -29.75
C ARG A 33 18.38 -11.81 -29.80
N ALA A 34 19.68 -11.57 -29.82
CA ALA A 34 20.24 -10.23 -30.04
C ALA A 34 19.81 -9.72 -31.42
N GLU A 35 19.01 -8.69 -31.45
CA GLU A 35 18.70 -7.93 -32.67
C GLU A 35 19.57 -6.67 -32.65
N ALA A 36 20.37 -6.55 -33.72
CA ALA A 36 21.34 -5.48 -33.90
C ALA A 36 20.65 -4.14 -34.17
N ASP A 37 21.17 -3.07 -33.54
CA ASP A 37 20.81 -1.69 -33.81
C ASP A 37 20.98 -1.33 -35.28
N PRO A 38 19.97 -0.68 -35.92
CA PRO A 38 20.18 -0.07 -37.23
C PRO A 38 21.00 1.23 -37.09
N PRO A 39 21.78 1.59 -38.10
CA PRO A 39 22.66 2.76 -38.05
C PRO A 39 21.87 4.08 -38.01
N ALA A 40 22.35 5.04 -37.26
CA ALA A 40 21.82 6.38 -37.12
C ALA A 40 21.83 7.11 -38.49
N GLU A 41 20.66 7.52 -38.96
CA GLU A 41 20.55 8.44 -40.06
C GLU A 41 20.74 9.89 -39.60
N ASP A 42 21.67 10.57 -40.28
CA ASP A 42 22.03 11.98 -40.16
C ASP A 42 20.84 12.86 -40.61
N PRO A 43 20.36 13.83 -39.81
CA PRO A 43 19.33 14.76 -40.27
C PRO A 43 19.95 15.84 -41.14
N GLY A 44 20.06 15.55 -42.45
CA GLY A 44 20.45 16.50 -43.46
C GLY A 44 19.47 17.68 -43.53
N ALA A 45 20.05 18.87 -43.54
CA ALA A 45 19.43 20.17 -43.63
C ALA A 45 18.46 20.27 -44.81
N MET A 46 17.17 20.51 -44.50
CA MET A 46 16.22 20.99 -45.50
C MET A 46 16.32 22.52 -45.61
N ALA A 47 16.93 22.98 -46.69
CA ALA A 47 16.90 24.38 -47.10
C ALA A 47 15.49 24.78 -47.55
N MET A 48 14.98 25.87 -47.01
CA MET A 48 13.76 26.53 -47.47
C MET A 48 14.05 27.30 -48.76
N PRO A 49 13.23 27.19 -49.81
CA PRO A 49 13.32 28.10 -50.93
C PRO A 49 12.66 29.43 -50.59
N ALA A 50 13.33 30.51 -50.98
CA ALA A 50 12.90 31.89 -50.85
C ALA A 50 11.63 32.17 -51.69
N ALA A 51 10.77 32.98 -51.06
CA ALA A 51 9.59 33.51 -51.71
C ALA A 51 9.99 34.57 -52.74
N ASP A 52 9.41 34.49 -53.90
CA ASP A 52 9.34 35.63 -54.81
C ASP A 52 7.96 35.71 -55.51
N ALA A 53 7.55 36.95 -55.73
CA ALA A 53 6.53 37.44 -56.64
C ALA A 53 5.07 37.53 -56.18
N ALA A 54 4.72 38.78 -55.92
CA ALA A 54 3.38 39.33 -55.91
C ALA A 54 2.54 38.94 -57.13
N GLN A 55 1.29 38.53 -56.85
CA GLN A 55 0.18 38.70 -57.81
C GLN A 55 -1.06 39.19 -57.08
N ASP A 56 -1.44 40.38 -57.47
CA ASP A 56 -2.70 41.05 -57.21
C ASP A 56 -3.88 40.21 -57.81
N SER A 57 -4.79 39.79 -56.93
CA SER A 57 -6.14 39.39 -57.34
C SER A 57 -7.12 39.69 -56.22
N SER A 58 -7.88 40.73 -56.46
CA SER A 58 -9.11 41.12 -55.78
C SER A 58 -10.15 40.01 -55.86
N ASP A 59 -10.25 39.17 -54.82
CA ASP A 59 -11.30 38.21 -54.65
C ASP A 59 -12.00 38.46 -53.30
N PRO A 60 -13.33 38.48 -53.21
CA PRO A 60 -14.06 38.89 -52.04
C PRO A 60 -13.84 37.88 -50.89
N THR A 61 -13.33 38.39 -49.78
CA THR A 61 -13.16 37.66 -48.53
C THR A 61 -14.43 36.91 -48.13
N PRO A 62 -14.40 35.57 -48.03
CA PRO A 62 -15.55 34.86 -47.49
C PRO A 62 -15.75 35.22 -46.03
N PRO A 63 -17.00 35.29 -45.53
CA PRO A 63 -17.26 35.63 -44.14
C PRO A 63 -16.60 34.61 -43.21
N PRO A 64 -16.16 35.04 -42.00
CA PRO A 64 -15.54 34.12 -41.05
C PRO A 64 -16.53 33.02 -40.69
N MET A 65 -16.21 31.79 -41.08
CA MET A 65 -16.95 30.64 -40.59
C MET A 65 -16.70 30.52 -39.10
N ALA A 66 -17.69 30.93 -38.32
CA ALA A 66 -17.74 30.62 -36.90
C ALA A 66 -17.74 29.09 -36.80
N MET A 67 -16.60 28.50 -36.38
CA MET A 67 -16.57 27.12 -35.94
C MET A 67 -17.46 27.02 -34.71
N GLN A 68 -18.69 26.57 -34.91
CA GLN A 68 -19.49 26.09 -33.80
C GLN A 68 -18.77 24.86 -33.26
N MET A 69 -18.05 25.03 -32.16
CA MET A 69 -17.65 23.90 -31.35
C MET A 69 -18.94 23.25 -30.85
N GLY A 70 -19.31 22.15 -31.49
CA GLY A 70 -20.41 21.30 -31.07
C GLY A 70 -20.23 20.95 -29.59
N SER A 71 -21.30 21.06 -28.81
CA SER A 71 -21.31 20.65 -27.42
C SER A 71 -20.84 19.19 -27.35
N MET A 72 -19.87 18.91 -26.45
CA MET A 72 -19.41 17.56 -26.12
C MET A 72 -20.48 16.70 -25.41
N GLN A 73 -21.74 17.05 -25.47
CA GLN A 73 -22.85 16.29 -24.92
C GLN A 73 -23.58 15.62 -26.08
N GLY A 74 -23.34 14.34 -26.24
CA GLY A 74 -24.13 13.32 -26.91
C GLY A 74 -25.25 13.78 -27.87
N GLY A 75 -24.93 14.57 -28.89
CA GLY A 75 -25.83 14.86 -29.99
C GLY A 75 -25.93 13.65 -30.89
N GLN A 76 -27.12 13.42 -31.44
CA GLN A 76 -27.32 12.41 -32.46
C GLN A 76 -26.39 12.71 -33.66
N ALA A 77 -25.61 11.72 -34.07
CA ALA A 77 -24.72 11.85 -35.20
C ALA A 77 -25.50 12.31 -36.47
N PRO A 78 -24.94 13.20 -37.30
CA PRO A 78 -25.58 13.61 -38.56
C PRO A 78 -25.86 12.37 -39.43
N PRO A 79 -26.90 12.40 -40.26
CA PRO A 79 -27.29 11.24 -41.04
C PRO A 79 -26.23 10.76 -42.07
N ASP A 80 -25.24 11.60 -42.34
CA ASP A 80 -24.07 11.32 -43.19
C ASP A 80 -22.81 11.09 -42.37
N ALA A 81 -22.92 10.95 -41.08
CA ALA A 81 -21.79 10.63 -40.24
C ALA A 81 -21.23 9.25 -40.64
N ARG A 82 -19.92 9.20 -40.69
CA ARG A 82 -19.23 7.93 -40.93
C ARG A 82 -19.57 6.96 -39.82
N ASP A 83 -19.76 5.69 -40.18
CA ASP A 83 -19.85 4.61 -39.22
C ASP A 83 -18.66 4.67 -38.26
N PRO A 84 -18.89 4.75 -36.94
CA PRO A 84 -17.82 4.77 -35.93
C PRO A 84 -16.85 3.58 -36.06
N ASP A 85 -17.31 2.44 -36.59
CA ASP A 85 -16.53 1.23 -36.77
C ASP A 85 -15.95 1.06 -38.20
N ALA A 86 -16.05 2.09 -39.06
CA ALA A 86 -15.58 2.04 -40.46
C ALA A 86 -14.09 1.68 -40.62
N TRP A 87 -13.27 1.82 -39.60
CA TRP A 87 -11.83 1.50 -39.56
C TRP A 87 -11.48 0.38 -38.61
N ALA A 88 -12.48 -0.29 -38.05
CA ALA A 88 -12.28 -1.34 -37.08
C ALA A 88 -11.93 -2.71 -37.68
N ASP A 89 -11.65 -2.79 -38.99
CA ASP A 89 -11.32 -4.03 -39.73
C ASP A 89 -12.29 -5.20 -39.46
N GLY A 90 -13.59 -4.87 -39.26
CA GLY A 90 -14.62 -5.85 -38.91
C GLY A 90 -14.74 -6.20 -37.42
N TYR A 91 -14.03 -5.50 -36.55
CA TYR A 91 -14.21 -5.59 -35.10
C TYR A 91 -15.25 -4.55 -34.65
N GLU A 92 -16.34 -5.02 -34.08
CA GLU A 92 -17.27 -4.14 -33.34
C GLU A 92 -16.70 -3.79 -31.99
N TYR A 93 -16.60 -2.49 -31.65
CA TYR A 93 -16.01 -2.02 -30.41
C TYR A 93 -16.75 -2.52 -29.16
N THR A 94 -18.04 -2.81 -29.31
CA THR A 94 -18.92 -3.33 -28.25
C THR A 94 -18.88 -4.84 -28.11
N GLY A 95 -18.20 -5.56 -28.99
CA GLY A 95 -18.21 -7.03 -29.05
C GLY A 95 -16.82 -7.70 -28.98
N MET A 96 -15.73 -6.96 -28.74
CA MET A 96 -14.42 -7.59 -28.63
C MET A 96 -14.29 -8.42 -27.36
N PRO A 97 -14.23 -9.77 -27.44
CA PRO A 97 -13.90 -10.59 -26.30
C PRO A 97 -12.48 -10.19 -25.83
N GLY A 98 -12.40 -9.60 -24.64
CA GLY A 98 -11.12 -9.19 -24.04
C GLY A 98 -11.01 -7.69 -23.75
N PHE A 99 -11.76 -6.81 -24.42
CA PHE A 99 -11.73 -5.38 -24.12
C PHE A 99 -12.53 -5.04 -22.87
N GLU A 100 -13.65 -5.73 -22.64
CA GLU A 100 -14.44 -5.65 -21.40
C GLU A 100 -13.79 -6.42 -20.23
N GLN A 101 -12.82 -7.29 -20.53
CA GLN A 101 -12.14 -8.12 -19.52
C GLN A 101 -10.95 -7.40 -18.88
N THR A 102 -10.46 -6.30 -19.42
CA THR A 102 -9.33 -5.55 -18.82
C THR A 102 -9.70 -4.96 -17.46
N ASP A 103 -10.96 -4.59 -17.26
CA ASP A 103 -11.46 -4.09 -15.98
C ASP A 103 -11.81 -5.22 -14.98
N GLN A 104 -11.74 -6.48 -15.40
CA GLN A 104 -12.04 -7.67 -14.58
C GLN A 104 -10.79 -8.50 -14.25
N ILE A 105 -9.60 -7.99 -14.53
CA ILE A 105 -8.36 -8.69 -14.19
C ILE A 105 -8.28 -8.83 -12.68
N VAL A 106 -8.19 -10.08 -12.23
CA VAL A 106 -7.94 -10.43 -10.85
C VAL A 106 -6.45 -10.61 -10.66
N PHE A 107 -5.88 -9.91 -9.70
CA PHE A 107 -4.47 -10.03 -9.35
C PHE A 107 -4.29 -10.23 -7.84
N GLY A 108 -3.18 -10.85 -7.49
CA GLY A 108 -2.74 -10.99 -6.10
C GLY A 108 -1.49 -10.16 -5.88
N THR A 109 -1.39 -9.54 -4.72
CA THR A 109 -0.18 -8.85 -4.26
C THR A 109 0.08 -9.19 -2.81
N VAL A 110 1.33 -9.30 -2.46
CA VAL A 110 1.79 -9.45 -1.06
C VAL A 110 2.84 -8.41 -0.81
N LEU A 111 2.69 -7.68 0.28
CA LEU A 111 3.63 -6.68 0.75
C LEU A 111 3.97 -6.99 2.21
N VAL A 112 5.23 -7.26 2.46
CA VAL A 112 5.82 -7.29 3.79
C VAL A 112 6.45 -5.92 4.00
N ASP A 113 5.73 -5.03 4.69
CA ASP A 113 6.20 -3.68 4.98
C ASP A 113 7.32 -3.70 5.99
N GLU A 114 7.14 -4.54 7.02
CA GLU A 114 8.07 -4.65 8.13
C GLU A 114 8.30 -6.13 8.46
N LEU A 115 9.53 -6.53 8.43
CA LEU A 115 10.06 -7.72 9.06
C LEU A 115 11.37 -7.28 9.71
N GLU A 116 11.31 -6.96 11.00
CA GLU A 116 12.38 -6.23 11.66
C GLU A 116 12.80 -6.86 12.99
N LEU A 117 14.07 -6.77 13.24
CA LEU A 117 14.65 -6.98 14.56
C LEU A 117 14.61 -5.64 15.28
N ALA A 118 14.00 -5.61 16.44
CA ALA A 118 13.90 -4.46 17.32
C ALA A 118 14.81 -4.65 18.53
N SER A 119 15.53 -3.62 18.93
CA SER A 119 16.32 -3.59 20.15
C SER A 119 16.00 -2.30 20.90
N GLY A 120 15.54 -2.39 22.13
CA GLY A 120 15.06 -1.26 22.89
C GLY A 120 15.19 -1.41 24.40
N ASP A 121 14.55 -0.49 25.11
CA ASP A 121 14.62 -0.42 26.57
C ASP A 121 14.02 -1.68 27.25
N GLU A 122 13.08 -2.35 26.60
CA GLU A 122 12.41 -3.56 27.11
C GLU A 122 13.07 -4.87 26.64
N GLY A 123 14.08 -4.80 25.78
CA GLY A 123 14.83 -5.93 25.26
C GLY A 123 14.80 -6.05 23.74
N ASP A 124 15.24 -7.21 23.25
CA ASP A 124 15.26 -7.51 21.83
C ASP A 124 13.94 -8.19 21.42
N GLY A 125 13.47 -7.90 20.22
CA GLY A 125 12.21 -8.41 19.71
C GLY A 125 12.17 -8.57 18.20
N LEU A 126 11.08 -9.16 17.73
CA LEU A 126 10.74 -9.31 16.33
C LEU A 126 9.44 -8.57 16.04
N GLY A 127 9.51 -7.57 15.15
CA GLY A 127 8.36 -6.86 14.62
C GLY A 127 7.97 -7.39 13.24
N TRP A 128 6.68 -7.36 12.94
CA TRP A 128 6.16 -7.65 11.61
C TRP A 128 4.96 -6.78 11.26
N SER A 129 4.88 -6.40 10.00
CA SER A 129 3.71 -5.79 9.38
C SER A 129 3.66 -6.26 7.94
N TRP A 130 2.59 -6.95 7.56
CA TRP A 130 2.40 -7.42 6.20
C TRP A 130 0.95 -7.34 5.79
N GLN A 131 0.75 -7.23 4.48
CA GLN A 131 -0.56 -7.24 3.87
C GLN A 131 -0.55 -8.03 2.57
N ALA A 132 -1.68 -8.65 2.27
CA ALA A 132 -1.92 -9.35 1.02
C ALA A 132 -3.30 -8.95 0.50
N ALA A 133 -3.41 -8.76 -0.80
CA ALA A 133 -4.67 -8.44 -1.45
C ALA A 133 -4.90 -9.35 -2.65
N TYR A 134 -6.13 -9.79 -2.83
CA TYR A 134 -6.55 -10.61 -3.95
C TYR A 134 -7.91 -10.16 -4.48
N GLY A 135 -7.98 -9.83 -5.75
CA GLY A 135 -9.21 -9.37 -6.40
C GLY A 135 -8.96 -8.40 -7.55
N GLY A 136 -10.04 -7.80 -8.03
CA GLY A 136 -10.00 -6.78 -9.08
C GLY A 136 -9.86 -5.36 -8.52
N ASP A 137 -9.90 -4.37 -9.38
CA ASP A 137 -9.71 -2.96 -9.00
C ASP A 137 -10.82 -2.42 -8.10
N GLN A 138 -12.04 -2.86 -8.29
CA GLN A 138 -13.20 -2.37 -7.54
C GLN A 138 -13.42 -3.07 -6.20
N SER A 139 -12.97 -4.33 -6.07
CA SER A 139 -13.24 -5.16 -4.91
C SER A 139 -12.14 -6.19 -4.71
N LYS A 140 -11.62 -6.28 -3.47
CA LYS A 140 -10.52 -7.17 -3.09
C LYS A 140 -10.77 -7.80 -1.74
N LEU A 141 -10.33 -9.04 -1.59
CA LEU A 141 -10.07 -9.61 -0.28
C LEU A 141 -8.72 -9.05 0.20
N TRP A 142 -8.70 -8.53 1.41
CA TRP A 142 -7.50 -7.94 2.01
C TRP A 142 -7.19 -8.66 3.31
N LEU A 143 -5.98 -9.16 3.41
CA LEU A 143 -5.42 -9.76 4.61
C LEU A 143 -4.33 -8.84 5.11
N ARG A 144 -4.31 -8.54 6.39
CA ARG A 144 -3.20 -7.81 7.01
C ARG A 144 -2.93 -8.31 8.42
N SER A 145 -1.70 -8.25 8.83
CA SER A 145 -1.27 -8.61 10.17
C SER A 145 -0.10 -7.73 10.57
N GLN A 146 -0.12 -7.30 11.80
CA GLN A 146 1.00 -6.59 12.41
C GLN A 146 1.21 -7.05 13.84
N GLY A 147 2.41 -6.83 14.35
CA GLY A 147 2.68 -7.14 15.74
C GLY A 147 4.15 -7.02 16.12
N LEU A 148 4.37 -7.09 17.43
CA LEU A 148 5.68 -7.10 18.05
C LEU A 148 5.75 -8.22 19.07
N LYS A 149 6.87 -8.93 19.10
CA LYS A 149 7.18 -9.95 20.09
C LYS A 149 8.55 -9.68 20.67
N VAL A 150 8.59 -9.16 21.89
CA VAL A 150 9.81 -8.98 22.67
C VAL A 150 10.18 -10.31 23.35
N GLU A 151 11.46 -10.63 23.42
CA GLU A 151 11.95 -11.86 24.05
C GLU A 151 11.58 -11.90 25.53
N GLY A 152 11.03 -13.03 25.98
CA GLY A 152 10.59 -13.21 27.36
C GLY A 152 9.26 -12.56 27.73
N GLN A 153 8.72 -11.68 26.90
CA GLN A 153 7.43 -11.02 27.12
C GLN A 153 6.27 -11.72 26.39
N ARG A 154 5.03 -11.29 26.63
CA ARG A 154 3.86 -11.67 25.83
C ARG A 154 3.92 -10.95 24.48
N VAL A 155 3.17 -11.44 23.51
CA VAL A 155 2.94 -10.72 22.24
C VAL A 155 2.25 -9.39 22.58
N ASP A 156 2.67 -8.33 21.88
CA ASP A 156 2.08 -7.00 22.07
C ASP A 156 0.56 -7.04 21.88
N PRO A 157 -0.23 -6.38 22.77
CA PRO A 157 -1.69 -6.38 22.69
C PRO A 157 -2.27 -5.77 21.41
N ALA A 158 -1.52 -4.94 20.69
CA ALA A 158 -1.94 -4.40 19.39
C ALA A 158 -1.72 -5.37 18.23
N SER A 159 -1.07 -6.54 18.49
CA SER A 159 -0.78 -7.53 17.45
C SER A 159 -2.04 -8.28 17.03
N ASP A 160 -2.25 -8.42 15.75
CA ASP A 160 -3.48 -8.99 15.19
C ASP A 160 -3.33 -9.60 13.79
N LEU A 161 -4.41 -10.24 13.37
CA LEU A 161 -4.68 -10.65 12.00
C LEU A 161 -6.06 -10.13 11.59
N GLU A 162 -6.14 -9.46 10.45
CA GLU A 162 -7.38 -8.97 9.90
C GLU A 162 -7.69 -9.59 8.54
N VAL A 163 -8.96 -9.93 8.33
CA VAL A 163 -9.52 -10.40 7.07
C VAL A 163 -10.61 -9.42 6.66
N LEU A 164 -10.38 -8.67 5.60
CA LEU A 164 -11.20 -7.54 5.22
C LEU A 164 -11.66 -7.66 3.76
N HIS A 165 -12.89 -7.30 3.50
CA HIS A 165 -13.38 -7.01 2.17
C HIS A 165 -13.19 -5.52 1.89
N TRP A 166 -12.29 -5.21 0.95
CA TRP A 166 -12.03 -3.85 0.50
C TRP A 166 -12.85 -3.54 -0.75
N ARG A 167 -13.43 -2.35 -0.82
CA ARG A 167 -14.15 -1.85 -1.99
C ARG A 167 -13.78 -0.40 -2.26
N ALA A 168 -13.48 -0.09 -3.53
CA ALA A 168 -13.22 1.27 -3.97
C ALA A 168 -14.44 2.18 -3.74
N THR A 169 -14.20 3.39 -3.25
CA THR A 169 -15.20 4.44 -3.09
C THR A 169 -14.86 5.70 -3.90
N GLY A 170 -13.67 5.73 -4.46
CA GLY A 170 -13.15 6.79 -5.33
C GLY A 170 -11.78 6.41 -5.85
N ALA A 171 -11.14 7.31 -6.60
CA ALA A 171 -9.84 7.05 -7.22
C ALA A 171 -8.72 6.73 -6.23
N PHE A 172 -8.78 7.28 -5.01
CA PHE A 172 -7.72 7.17 -4.00
C PHE A 172 -8.20 6.55 -2.69
N TRP A 173 -9.48 6.24 -2.55
CA TRP A 173 -10.06 5.77 -1.30
C TRP A 173 -10.83 4.49 -1.47
N GLY A 174 -10.73 3.62 -0.48
CA GLY A 174 -11.54 2.44 -0.33
C GLY A 174 -12.08 2.30 1.09
N ARG A 175 -13.23 1.62 1.19
CA ARG A 175 -13.81 1.20 2.46
C ARG A 175 -13.51 -0.26 2.71
N MET A 176 -13.38 -0.63 3.97
CA MET A 176 -13.11 -1.98 4.40
C MET A 176 -14.14 -2.43 5.41
N LEU A 177 -14.53 -3.70 5.33
CA LEU A 177 -15.38 -4.36 6.31
C LEU A 177 -14.88 -5.79 6.49
N GLY A 178 -14.80 -6.29 7.71
CA GLY A 178 -14.35 -7.64 7.96
C GLY A 178 -14.21 -7.97 9.42
N ILE A 179 -13.26 -8.84 9.72
CA ILE A 179 -12.99 -9.33 11.07
C ILE A 179 -11.51 -9.14 11.40
N ARG A 180 -11.24 -8.88 12.66
CA ARG A 180 -9.93 -8.86 13.28
C ARG A 180 -9.88 -9.87 14.42
N GLN A 181 -8.78 -10.59 14.52
CA GLN A 181 -8.44 -11.45 15.64
C GLN A 181 -7.16 -10.97 16.28
N ASP A 182 -7.23 -10.58 17.55
CA ASP A 182 -6.05 -10.23 18.33
C ASP A 182 -5.27 -11.50 18.70
N PHE A 183 -3.94 -11.38 18.78
CA PHE A 183 -3.08 -12.48 19.23
C PHE A 183 -3.00 -12.54 20.75
N GLY A 184 -2.60 -13.72 21.22
CA GLY A 184 -2.43 -14.01 22.65
C GLY A 184 -3.66 -14.66 23.30
N PRO A 185 -3.51 -15.17 24.53
CA PRO A 185 -4.54 -15.95 25.23
C PRO A 185 -5.78 -15.13 25.60
N ASP A 186 -5.63 -13.82 25.79
CA ASP A 186 -6.71 -12.89 26.12
C ASP A 186 -7.14 -12.07 24.89
N GLY A 187 -6.87 -12.58 23.67
CA GLY A 187 -7.19 -11.91 22.41
C GLY A 187 -8.68 -11.91 22.11
N HIS A 188 -9.20 -10.79 21.62
CA HIS A 188 -10.59 -10.62 21.22
C HIS A 188 -10.77 -10.79 19.73
N THR A 189 -11.98 -11.22 19.33
CA THR A 189 -12.45 -11.16 17.96
C THR A 189 -13.31 -9.90 17.78
N TRP A 190 -13.05 -9.17 16.71
CA TRP A 190 -13.69 -7.89 16.41
C TRP A 190 -14.30 -7.91 15.03
N VAL A 191 -15.43 -7.26 14.88
CA VAL A 191 -15.89 -6.75 13.57
C VAL A 191 -15.12 -5.47 13.29
N ALA A 192 -14.53 -5.37 12.10
CA ALA A 192 -13.73 -4.25 11.67
C ALA A 192 -14.43 -3.49 10.54
N ALA A 193 -14.51 -2.17 10.64
CA ALA A 193 -14.99 -1.28 9.58
C ALA A 193 -14.05 -0.09 9.45
N GLY A 194 -13.63 0.24 8.24
CA GLY A 194 -12.63 1.27 8.05
C GLY A 194 -12.56 1.85 6.65
N ILE A 195 -11.68 2.83 6.52
CA ILE A 195 -11.31 3.46 5.26
C ILE A 195 -9.79 3.41 5.12
N GLN A 196 -9.32 3.27 3.91
CA GLN A 196 -7.91 3.32 3.55
C GLN A 196 -7.74 4.05 2.22
N GLY A 197 -6.72 4.87 2.11
CA GLY A 197 -6.44 5.54 0.86
C GLY A 197 -5.28 6.52 0.94
N LEU A 198 -5.11 7.26 -0.15
CA LEU A 198 -4.12 8.33 -0.28
C LEU A 198 -4.80 9.67 -0.07
N ALA A 199 -4.39 10.38 0.97
CA ALA A 199 -4.78 11.76 1.22
C ALA A 199 -3.98 12.72 0.33
N PRO A 200 -4.36 14.02 0.24
CA PRO A 200 -3.57 15.03 -0.45
C PRO A 200 -2.11 15.00 -0.03
N TYR A 201 -1.21 15.27 -0.99
CA TYR A 201 0.25 15.18 -0.81
C TYR A 201 0.79 13.76 -0.63
N TRP A 202 0.02 12.72 -1.02
CA TRP A 202 0.44 11.31 -0.99
C TRP A 202 0.64 10.71 0.41
N PHE A 203 -0.06 11.23 1.40
CA PHE A 203 -0.13 10.58 2.70
C PHE A 203 -0.96 9.31 2.62
N GLU A 204 -0.40 8.20 3.00
CA GLU A 204 -1.13 6.95 3.19
C GLU A 204 -1.88 7.03 4.52
N LEU A 205 -3.19 6.89 4.49
CA LEU A 205 -4.04 6.92 5.68
C LEU A 205 -4.87 5.66 5.79
N GLN A 206 -4.92 5.11 7.00
CA GLN A 206 -5.82 4.03 7.37
C GLN A 206 -6.51 4.41 8.67
N ALA A 207 -7.84 4.34 8.69
CA ALA A 207 -8.64 4.54 9.89
C ALA A 207 -9.62 3.38 10.00
N THR A 208 -9.54 2.60 11.08
CA THR A 208 -10.36 1.42 11.31
C THR A 208 -10.99 1.47 12.69
N ALA A 209 -12.29 1.28 12.76
CA ALA A 209 -13.05 1.07 13.98
C ALA A 209 -13.35 -0.42 14.17
N TYR A 210 -13.32 -0.87 15.40
CA TYR A 210 -13.51 -2.27 15.78
C TYR A 210 -14.61 -2.38 16.83
N LEU A 211 -15.45 -3.41 16.72
CA LEU A 211 -16.50 -3.74 17.67
C LEU A 211 -16.38 -5.20 18.07
N ALA A 212 -16.17 -5.49 19.36
CA ALA A 212 -16.15 -6.85 19.91
C ALA A 212 -17.54 -7.33 20.31
N GLU A 213 -17.69 -8.63 20.49
CA GLU A 213 -18.97 -9.27 20.90
C GLU A 213 -19.51 -8.76 22.24
N ASP A 214 -18.61 -8.37 23.16
CA ASP A 214 -18.97 -7.82 24.47
C ASP A 214 -19.31 -6.31 24.45
N GLY A 215 -19.38 -5.71 23.26
CA GLY A 215 -19.71 -4.31 23.04
C GLY A 215 -18.54 -3.35 23.29
N ARG A 216 -17.32 -3.83 23.41
CA ARG A 216 -16.12 -2.99 23.40
C ARG A 216 -15.93 -2.39 22.02
N VAL A 217 -15.49 -1.14 21.99
CA VAL A 217 -15.12 -0.45 20.75
C VAL A 217 -13.63 -0.09 20.84
N ALA A 218 -12.92 -0.27 19.74
CA ALA A 218 -11.55 0.18 19.56
C ALA A 218 -11.40 0.94 18.24
N GLY A 219 -10.35 1.73 18.13
CA GLY A 219 -10.01 2.46 16.91
C GLY A 219 -8.52 2.45 16.69
N ARG A 220 -8.11 2.32 15.42
CA ARG A 220 -6.73 2.46 14.96
C ARG A 220 -6.66 3.50 13.87
N LEU A 221 -5.71 4.40 13.99
CA LEU A 221 -5.33 5.36 12.96
C LEU A 221 -3.86 5.13 12.61
N LYS A 222 -3.57 4.91 11.33
CA LYS A 222 -2.21 4.79 10.81
C LYS A 222 -2.02 5.80 9.70
N ALA A 223 -0.90 6.52 9.73
CA ALA A 223 -0.51 7.49 8.72
C ALA A 223 0.96 7.31 8.37
N ALA A 224 1.28 7.23 7.08
CA ALA A 224 2.64 7.10 6.61
C ALA A 224 2.89 8.04 5.42
N TYR A 225 4.16 8.40 5.22
CA TYR A 225 4.58 9.25 4.12
C TYR A 225 5.99 8.88 3.62
N ASP A 226 6.17 8.80 2.31
CA ASP A 226 7.45 8.49 1.70
C ASP A 226 8.20 9.75 1.28
N LEU A 227 9.24 10.12 2.04
CA LEU A 227 10.20 11.18 1.70
C LEU A 227 11.34 10.60 0.86
N ARG A 228 11.34 10.85 -0.43
CA ARG A 228 12.34 10.34 -1.36
C ARG A 228 13.52 11.30 -1.48
N PHE A 229 14.65 10.98 -0.85
CA PHE A 229 15.90 11.72 -1.03
C PHE A 229 16.55 11.41 -2.38
N THR A 230 16.46 10.18 -2.82
CA THR A 230 16.88 9.71 -4.14
C THR A 230 15.87 8.71 -4.67
N ASN A 231 16.05 8.21 -5.89
CA ASN A 231 15.20 7.14 -6.45
C ASN A 231 15.29 5.82 -5.68
N ARG A 232 16.25 5.68 -4.75
CA ARG A 232 16.49 4.45 -3.98
C ARG A 232 16.52 4.67 -2.47
N LEU A 233 16.81 5.89 -2.01
CA LEU A 233 16.90 6.20 -0.58
C LEU A 233 15.66 6.95 -0.16
N ILE A 234 14.87 6.34 0.69
CA ILE A 234 13.54 6.79 1.09
C ILE A 234 13.45 6.77 2.62
N LEU A 235 13.02 7.87 3.21
CA LEU A 235 12.66 7.95 4.62
C LEU A 235 11.15 7.88 4.74
N THR A 236 10.67 6.95 5.53
CA THR A 236 9.24 6.77 5.82
C THR A 236 8.96 7.10 7.28
N PRO A 237 8.50 8.33 7.60
CA PRO A 237 7.81 8.59 8.85
C PRO A 237 6.46 7.87 8.87
N GLU A 238 6.14 7.24 9.99
CA GLU A 238 4.90 6.55 10.24
C GLU A 238 4.37 6.92 11.62
N LEU A 239 3.07 7.13 11.72
CA LEU A 239 2.35 7.36 12.98
C LEU A 239 1.25 6.33 13.09
N GLU A 240 1.19 5.63 14.22
CA GLU A 240 0.07 4.78 14.59
C GLU A 240 -0.50 5.23 15.93
N ALA A 241 -1.83 5.25 16.07
CA ALA A 241 -2.53 5.56 17.30
C ALA A 241 -3.66 4.55 17.52
N ASN A 242 -3.74 3.99 18.73
CA ASN A 242 -4.76 3.04 19.13
C ASN A 242 -5.57 3.60 20.30
N ALA A 243 -6.89 3.46 20.24
CA ALA A 243 -7.82 3.92 21.28
C ALA A 243 -8.85 2.83 21.61
N TYR A 244 -9.29 2.78 22.86
CA TYR A 244 -10.18 1.75 23.39
C TYR A 244 -11.30 2.38 24.22
N SER A 245 -12.54 1.93 24.06
CA SER A 245 -13.69 2.44 24.82
C SER A 245 -13.71 1.99 26.27
N ARG A 246 -13.13 0.81 26.56
CA ARG A 246 -13.08 0.21 27.90
C ARG A 246 -11.70 -0.32 28.20
N ALA A 247 -11.33 -0.26 29.48
CA ALA A 247 -10.10 -0.85 29.95
C ALA A 247 -10.14 -2.39 29.83
N ASP A 248 -8.98 -2.97 29.53
CA ASP A 248 -8.72 -4.40 29.51
C ASP A 248 -7.43 -4.70 30.33
N PRO A 249 -7.56 -4.86 31.65
CA PRO A 249 -6.40 -5.07 32.51
C PRO A 249 -5.63 -6.35 32.21
N ALA A 250 -6.30 -7.40 31.69
CA ALA A 250 -5.63 -8.65 31.33
C ALA A 250 -4.61 -8.45 30.19
N ARG A 251 -4.91 -7.51 29.30
CA ARG A 251 -4.02 -7.11 28.18
C ARG A 251 -3.18 -5.87 28.50
N GLY A 252 -3.37 -5.24 29.65
CA GLY A 252 -2.67 -4.02 30.00
C GLY A 252 -3.17 -2.77 29.29
N LEU A 253 -4.40 -2.78 28.77
CA LEU A 253 -4.98 -1.67 28.03
C LEU A 253 -5.92 -0.85 28.90
N GLY A 254 -5.77 0.46 28.87
CA GLY A 254 -6.68 1.42 29.48
C GLY A 254 -7.79 1.87 28.52
N SER A 255 -8.76 2.62 29.03
CA SER A 255 -9.77 3.30 28.21
C SER A 255 -9.25 4.65 27.69
N GLY A 256 -9.76 5.08 26.54
CA GLY A 256 -9.34 6.29 25.84
C GLY A 256 -8.21 6.03 24.85
N LEU A 257 -7.34 7.01 24.64
CA LEU A 257 -6.12 6.84 23.85
C LEU A 257 -5.20 5.85 24.60
N GLY A 258 -4.90 4.73 23.98
CA GLY A 258 -4.07 3.68 24.55
C GLY A 258 -2.59 3.96 24.36
N ASN A 259 -2.15 3.99 23.12
CA ASN A 259 -0.77 4.28 22.74
C ASN A 259 -0.69 5.08 21.43
N VAL A 260 0.44 5.74 21.26
CA VAL A 260 0.86 6.36 19.99
C VAL A 260 2.28 5.88 19.72
N GLU A 261 2.48 5.37 18.53
CA GLU A 261 3.78 4.99 18.01
C GLU A 261 4.19 5.95 16.87
N LEU A 262 5.44 6.38 16.88
CA LEU A 262 6.08 7.14 15.82
C LEU A 262 7.31 6.39 15.33
N GLY A 263 7.28 5.93 14.08
CA GLY A 263 8.37 5.26 13.41
C GLY A 263 9.07 6.20 12.41
N LEU A 264 10.39 6.13 12.33
CA LEU A 264 11.19 6.72 11.26
C LEU A 264 12.08 5.64 10.67
N ARG A 265 11.76 5.18 9.46
CA ARG A 265 12.49 4.10 8.79
C ARG A 265 13.18 4.62 7.55
N LEU A 266 14.51 4.50 7.48
CA LEU A 266 15.31 4.85 6.32
C LEU A 266 15.60 3.57 5.53
N ARG A 267 14.93 3.44 4.37
CA ARG A 267 15.06 2.28 3.49
C ARG A 267 15.91 2.57 2.26
N TYR A 268 16.65 1.57 1.81
CA TYR A 268 17.40 1.61 0.56
C TYR A 268 16.91 0.53 -0.40
N GLU A 269 16.34 0.92 -1.54
CA GLU A 269 15.87 0.00 -2.57
C GLU A 269 17.05 -0.60 -3.35
N VAL A 270 17.54 -1.76 -2.89
CA VAL A 270 18.56 -2.54 -3.61
C VAL A 270 18.00 -3.03 -4.94
N ARG A 271 16.78 -3.51 -4.89
CA ARG A 271 15.91 -3.81 -6.04
C ARG A 271 14.54 -3.22 -5.76
N ARG A 272 13.74 -2.99 -6.81
CA ARG A 272 12.37 -2.45 -6.63
C ARG A 272 11.53 -3.26 -5.64
N LYS A 273 11.74 -4.58 -5.59
CA LYS A 273 10.97 -5.50 -4.75
C LYS A 273 11.60 -5.81 -3.40
N VAL A 274 12.81 -5.32 -3.12
CA VAL A 274 13.57 -5.65 -1.90
C VAL A 274 14.30 -4.42 -1.41
N ALA A 275 13.96 -3.99 -0.22
CA ALA A 275 14.53 -2.81 0.42
C ALA A 275 14.88 -3.09 1.90
N PRO A 276 16.14 -3.31 2.24
CA PRO A 276 16.58 -3.27 3.62
C PRO A 276 16.42 -1.85 4.19
N TYR A 277 16.18 -1.77 5.49
CA TYR A 277 16.06 -0.51 6.20
C TYR A 277 16.62 -0.58 7.61
N VAL A 278 16.88 0.60 8.16
CA VAL A 278 17.14 0.84 9.56
C VAL A 278 16.21 1.95 10.04
N GLY A 279 15.86 1.94 11.31
CA GLY A 279 14.93 2.93 11.82
C GLY A 279 15.00 3.09 13.34
N ILE A 280 14.20 4.05 13.80
CA ILE A 280 13.95 4.31 15.20
C ILE A 280 12.45 4.40 15.40
N VAL A 281 11.96 3.76 16.44
CA VAL A 281 10.55 3.75 16.83
C VAL A 281 10.44 4.31 18.23
N TRP A 282 9.49 5.22 18.44
CA TRP A 282 9.09 5.76 19.74
C TRP A 282 7.63 5.40 19.98
N GLU A 283 7.40 4.67 21.04
CA GLU A 283 6.06 4.36 21.49
C GLU A 283 5.79 5.00 22.84
N ARG A 284 4.58 5.50 23.04
CA ARG A 284 4.14 6.07 24.30
C ARG A 284 2.74 5.62 24.65
N ALA A 285 2.59 5.07 25.84
CA ALA A 285 1.30 4.76 26.43
C ALA A 285 0.66 6.03 27.04
N PHE A 286 -0.67 6.10 26.98
CA PHE A 286 -1.46 7.23 27.48
C PHE A 286 -2.56 6.75 28.43
N GLY A 287 -3.09 7.69 29.23
CA GLY A 287 -4.25 7.48 30.10
C GLY A 287 -4.12 6.22 30.97
N GLY A 288 -5.20 5.43 31.00
CA GLY A 288 -5.26 4.20 31.79
C GLY A 288 -4.24 3.13 31.37
N THR A 289 -3.80 3.11 30.10
CA THR A 289 -2.73 2.21 29.63
C THR A 289 -1.41 2.58 30.33
N ALA A 290 -1.08 3.86 30.37
CA ALA A 290 0.11 4.35 31.07
C ALA A 290 0.06 4.07 32.58
N ASP A 291 -1.12 4.17 33.20
CA ASP A 291 -1.28 3.88 34.63
C ASP A 291 -1.08 2.39 34.92
N GLN A 292 -1.56 1.52 34.05
CA GLN A 292 -1.34 0.07 34.14
C GLN A 292 0.13 -0.31 33.92
N ALA A 293 0.81 0.33 32.94
CA ALA A 293 2.24 0.15 32.72
C ALA A 293 3.04 0.51 33.98
N ARG A 294 2.78 1.69 34.56
CA ARG A 294 3.43 2.10 35.85
C ARG A 294 3.15 1.14 36.98
N ALA A 295 1.92 0.64 37.09
CA ALA A 295 1.55 -0.31 38.14
C ALA A 295 2.29 -1.65 38.04
N ARG A 296 2.67 -2.07 36.81
CA ARG A 296 3.49 -3.25 36.55
C ARG A 296 4.99 -2.99 36.65
N GLY A 297 5.42 -1.73 36.70
CA GLY A 297 6.81 -1.32 36.63
C GLY A 297 7.36 -1.23 35.18
N ASP A 298 6.48 -1.28 34.19
CA ASP A 298 6.85 -1.16 32.79
C ASP A 298 7.07 0.31 32.39
N ALA A 299 7.85 0.54 31.34
CA ALA A 299 8.08 1.87 30.81
C ALA A 299 6.79 2.43 30.17
N VAL A 300 6.53 3.73 30.38
CA VAL A 300 5.41 4.45 29.72
C VAL A 300 5.81 4.94 28.33
N THR A 301 7.10 5.11 28.11
CA THR A 301 7.68 5.50 26.82
C THR A 301 8.80 4.53 26.52
N GLU A 302 8.73 3.94 25.36
CA GLU A 302 9.73 3.01 24.85
C GLU A 302 10.42 3.59 23.62
N ARG A 303 11.68 3.26 23.46
CA ARG A 303 12.48 3.59 22.28
C ARG A 303 13.14 2.33 21.76
N ARG A 304 12.97 2.08 20.48
CA ARG A 304 13.52 0.90 19.82
C ARG A 304 14.34 1.34 18.60
N VAL A 305 15.51 0.78 18.42
CA VAL A 305 16.23 0.79 17.17
C VAL A 305 15.83 -0.46 16.39
N VAL A 306 15.48 -0.29 15.12
CA VAL A 306 14.98 -1.38 14.30
C VAL A 306 15.85 -1.54 13.05
N ALA A 307 16.02 -2.79 12.61
CA ALA A 307 16.65 -3.12 11.35
C ALA A 307 15.86 -4.24 10.68
N GLY A 308 15.48 -4.05 9.44
CA GLY A 308 14.56 -4.96 8.79
C GLY A 308 14.60 -4.96 7.26
N LEU A 309 13.63 -5.64 6.71
CA LEU A 309 13.50 -5.84 5.29
C LEU A 309 12.05 -5.57 4.86
N ARG A 310 11.89 -4.76 3.80
CA ARG A 310 10.62 -4.60 3.07
C ARG A 310 10.70 -5.36 1.77
N VAL A 311 9.66 -6.17 1.49
CA VAL A 311 9.58 -6.99 0.28
C VAL A 311 8.17 -6.97 -0.27
N TRP A 312 8.03 -6.92 -1.62
CA TRP A 312 6.73 -7.03 -2.25
C TRP A 312 6.78 -7.84 -3.57
N TRP A 313 5.70 -8.48 -3.93
CA TRP A 313 5.52 -9.23 -5.17
C TRP A 313 4.04 -9.39 -5.57
#